data_7faccbf3725d3b5d4356ca40a461850e
#
_entry.id   7faccbf3725d3b5d4356ca40a461850e
#
_cell.length_a   1.000
_cell.length_b   1.000
_cell.length_c   1.000
_cell.angle_alpha   90.00
_cell.angle_beta   90.00
_cell.angle_gamma   90.00
#
_symmetry.space_group_name_H-M   'P 1'
#
loop_
_entity.id
_entity.type
_entity.pdbx_description
1 polymer ?
#
loop_
_entity_poly.entity_id
_entity_poly.type
_entity_poly.pdbx_seq_one_letter_code
_entity_poly.pdbx_strand_id
1 'polypeptide(L)'
;LALLVLQAAGVSPDSFSKRERLPVAEGAKALAEGTLDAFFWVGGVPTGSLVELSQTLARKGDRLYLVPIDPKSTTAQVALKRFPGVLDTFTVPKSVYNTRTDVPGLATGNIVACPDTLPEEAVYAMMKAVFENLDTLRTAVASARYTSLEATARLYGKLPIPFHPGAERYLKEKGLIK
;
A
#
# COMPACT_ATOMS: atom_id res chain seq x y z
N LEU A 1 4.24 4.16 10.45
CA LEU A 1 2.91 4.65 10.05
C LEU A 1 1.85 4.34 11.12
N ALA A 2 1.73 3.09 11.62
CA ALA A 2 0.73 2.72 12.64
C ALA A 2 0.76 3.63 13.87
N LEU A 3 1.93 3.83 14.47
CA LEU A 3 2.09 4.72 15.63
C LEU A 3 1.67 6.17 15.35
N LEU A 4 1.98 6.67 14.15
CA LEU A 4 1.56 8.02 13.74
C LEU A 4 0.04 8.13 13.64
N VAL A 5 -0.62 7.12 13.06
CA VAL A 5 -2.09 7.08 12.92
C VAL A 5 -2.75 7.03 14.31
N LEU A 6 -2.28 6.17 15.21
CA LEU A 6 -2.77 6.08 16.59
C LEU A 6 -2.60 7.41 17.33
N GLN A 7 -1.40 8.00 17.29
CA GLN A 7 -1.12 9.27 17.93
C GLN A 7 -2.00 10.40 17.37
N ALA A 8 -2.16 10.48 16.06
CA ALA A 8 -3.02 11.49 15.42
C ALA A 8 -4.50 11.29 15.73
N ALA A 9 -4.91 10.05 16.05
CA ALA A 9 -6.25 9.72 16.52
C ALA A 9 -6.43 9.90 18.05
N GLY A 10 -5.40 10.35 18.77
CA GLY A 10 -5.45 10.52 20.22
C GLY A 10 -5.37 9.21 21.01
N VAL A 11 -4.97 8.11 20.37
CA VAL A 11 -4.85 6.79 21.00
C VAL A 11 -3.41 6.55 21.40
N SER A 12 -3.17 6.42 22.74
CA SER A 12 -1.85 6.04 23.24
C SER A 12 -1.54 4.58 22.92
N PRO A 13 -0.36 4.27 22.36
CA PRO A 13 0.07 2.89 22.21
C PRO A 13 0.11 2.11 23.53
N ASP A 14 0.30 2.79 24.65
CA ASP A 14 0.37 2.16 25.97
C ASP A 14 -1.01 1.82 26.58
N SER A 15 -2.09 2.23 25.91
CA SER A 15 -3.45 1.83 26.28
C SER A 15 -3.80 0.39 25.88
N PHE A 16 -2.99 -0.26 25.03
CA PHE A 16 -3.19 -1.64 24.64
C PHE A 16 -2.59 -2.59 25.66
N SER A 17 -3.34 -3.64 26.02
CA SER A 17 -2.88 -4.68 26.95
C SER A 17 -1.69 -5.48 26.39
N LYS A 18 -1.64 -5.64 25.07
CA LYS A 18 -0.58 -6.36 24.36
C LYS A 18 -0.33 -5.75 23.00
N ARG A 19 0.94 -5.70 22.59
CA ARG A 19 1.35 -5.26 21.26
C ARG A 19 2.37 -6.24 20.70
N GLU A 20 2.12 -6.74 19.52
CA GLU A 20 3.00 -7.68 18.83
C GLU A 20 3.37 -7.17 17.43
N ARG A 21 4.50 -7.62 16.92
CA ARG A 21 4.92 -7.41 15.54
C ARG A 21 4.85 -8.74 14.82
N LEU A 22 3.77 -8.94 14.08
CA LEU A 22 3.49 -10.16 13.35
C LEU A 22 3.54 -9.91 11.85
N PRO A 23 4.04 -10.86 11.05
CA PRO A 23 3.78 -10.92 9.63
C PRO A 23 2.27 -10.89 9.36
N VAL A 24 1.86 -10.36 8.19
CA VAL A 24 0.43 -10.18 7.89
C VAL A 24 -0.37 -11.50 7.93
N ALA A 25 0.22 -12.61 7.52
CA ALA A 25 -0.44 -13.91 7.55
C ALA A 25 -0.70 -14.39 8.98
N GLU A 26 0.27 -14.19 9.87
CA GLU A 26 0.14 -14.55 11.30
C GLU A 26 -0.85 -13.65 12.01
N GLY A 27 -0.83 -12.33 11.72
CA GLY A 27 -1.81 -11.38 12.24
C GLY A 27 -3.23 -11.70 11.78
N ALA A 28 -3.41 -12.07 10.51
CA ALA A 28 -4.70 -12.51 9.98
C ALA A 28 -5.20 -13.78 10.65
N LYS A 29 -4.32 -14.77 10.89
CA LYS A 29 -4.64 -15.99 11.61
C LYS A 29 -5.04 -15.70 13.06
N ALA A 30 -4.25 -14.90 13.77
CA ALA A 30 -4.51 -14.52 15.17
C ALA A 30 -5.86 -13.79 15.32
N LEU A 31 -6.22 -12.92 14.37
CA LEU A 31 -7.53 -12.27 14.34
C LEU A 31 -8.65 -13.29 14.10
N ALA A 32 -8.47 -14.24 13.17
CA ALA A 32 -9.46 -15.29 12.91
C ALA A 32 -9.69 -16.23 14.11
N GLU A 33 -8.68 -16.42 14.94
CA GLU A 33 -8.69 -17.23 16.18
C GLU A 33 -9.17 -16.44 17.40
N GLY A 34 -9.32 -15.12 17.31
CA GLY A 34 -9.73 -14.26 18.41
C GLY A 34 -8.65 -14.01 19.46
N THR A 35 -7.38 -14.30 19.15
CA THR A 35 -6.22 -14.01 20.01
C THR A 35 -5.63 -12.62 19.78
N LEU A 36 -6.12 -11.91 18.75
CA LEU A 36 -5.79 -10.54 18.39
C LEU A 36 -7.08 -9.81 18.03
N ASP A 37 -7.29 -8.62 18.59
CA ASP A 37 -8.49 -7.81 18.35
C ASP A 37 -8.39 -6.98 17.07
N ALA A 38 -7.20 -6.49 16.74
CA ALA A 38 -6.95 -5.69 15.55
C ALA A 38 -5.47 -5.70 15.16
N PHE A 39 -5.16 -5.40 13.90
CA PHE A 39 -3.78 -5.17 13.46
C PHE A 39 -3.70 -4.13 12.35
N PHE A 40 -2.55 -3.47 12.28
CA PHE A 40 -2.19 -2.63 11.15
C PHE A 40 -1.52 -3.47 10.08
N TRP A 41 -1.87 -3.17 8.85
CA TRP A 41 -1.32 -3.83 7.69
C TRP A 41 -0.99 -2.80 6.60
N VAL A 42 0.11 -3.00 5.90
CA VAL A 42 0.50 -2.28 4.69
C VAL A 42 0.88 -3.30 3.63
N GLY A 43 0.22 -3.24 2.49
CA GLY A 43 0.46 -4.18 1.40
C GLY A 43 -0.41 -3.89 0.18
N GLY A 44 -0.20 -4.65 -0.89
CA GLY A 44 -1.01 -4.54 -2.10
C GLY A 44 -2.46 -4.97 -1.88
N VAL A 45 -3.38 -4.35 -2.59
CA VAL A 45 -4.81 -4.68 -2.55
C VAL A 45 -5.18 -5.40 -3.86
N PRO A 46 -5.63 -6.67 -3.80
CA PRO A 46 -5.82 -7.54 -2.63
C PRO A 46 -4.53 -8.11 -2.05
N THR A 47 -4.52 -8.36 -0.73
CA THR A 47 -3.52 -9.19 -0.04
C THR A 47 -4.11 -10.57 0.22
N GLY A 48 -3.42 -11.65 -0.17
CA GLY A 48 -3.94 -13.02 -0.12
C GLY A 48 -4.42 -13.44 1.26
N SER A 49 -3.60 -13.22 2.31
CA SER A 49 -3.97 -13.57 3.70
C SER A 49 -5.19 -12.81 4.21
N LEU A 50 -5.47 -11.59 3.74
CA LEU A 50 -6.71 -10.86 4.10
C LEU A 50 -7.92 -11.37 3.32
N VAL A 51 -7.73 -11.84 2.09
CA VAL A 51 -8.80 -12.53 1.33
C VAL A 51 -9.20 -13.81 2.05
N GLU A 52 -8.22 -14.63 2.45
CA GLU A 52 -8.46 -15.86 3.23
C GLU A 52 -9.13 -15.58 4.57
N LEU A 53 -8.68 -14.53 5.29
CA LEU A 53 -9.29 -14.07 6.53
C LEU A 53 -10.76 -13.71 6.30
N SER A 54 -11.06 -12.90 5.29
CA SER A 54 -12.43 -12.47 5.00
C SER A 54 -13.35 -13.66 4.69
N GLN A 55 -12.84 -14.67 3.95
CA GLN A 55 -13.58 -15.90 3.66
C GLN A 55 -13.77 -16.77 4.91
N THR A 56 -12.76 -16.84 5.77
CA THR A 56 -12.83 -17.61 7.02
C THR A 56 -13.86 -17.01 7.98
N LEU A 57 -13.88 -15.70 8.13
CA LEU A 57 -14.87 -15.00 8.93
C LEU A 57 -16.28 -15.18 8.34
N ALA A 58 -16.43 -15.07 7.02
CA ALA A 58 -17.72 -15.28 6.36
C ALA A 58 -18.29 -16.69 6.61
N ARG A 59 -17.47 -17.74 6.61
CA ARG A 59 -17.88 -19.10 6.96
C ARG A 59 -18.35 -19.24 8.42
N LYS A 60 -17.87 -18.38 9.32
CA LYS A 60 -18.31 -18.31 10.71
C LYS A 60 -19.54 -17.41 10.93
N GLY A 61 -20.11 -16.83 9.86
CA GLY A 61 -21.19 -15.86 9.94
C GLY A 61 -20.74 -14.46 10.35
N ASP A 62 -19.44 -14.21 10.35
CA ASP A 62 -18.82 -12.95 10.73
C ASP A 62 -18.23 -12.23 9.50
N ARG A 63 -17.65 -11.06 9.69
CA ARG A 63 -17.15 -10.22 8.60
C ARG A 63 -15.92 -9.44 9.01
N LEU A 64 -14.96 -9.34 8.07
CA LEU A 64 -13.81 -8.47 8.26
C LEU A 64 -14.27 -7.01 8.30
N TYR A 65 -13.84 -6.29 9.34
CA TYR A 65 -14.03 -4.85 9.47
C TYR A 65 -12.71 -4.13 9.24
N LEU A 66 -12.68 -3.28 8.24
CA LEU A 66 -11.56 -2.36 8.02
C LEU A 66 -11.92 -1.02 8.66
N VAL A 67 -11.08 -0.52 9.56
CA VAL A 67 -11.27 0.78 10.21
C VAL A 67 -11.03 1.88 9.17
N PRO A 68 -12.04 2.70 8.84
CA PRO A 68 -11.89 3.74 7.85
C PRO A 68 -11.00 4.88 8.37
N ILE A 69 -10.15 5.40 7.51
CA ILE A 69 -9.40 6.64 7.75
C ILE A 69 -9.89 7.65 6.73
N ASP A 70 -10.87 8.47 7.12
CA ASP A 70 -11.42 9.51 6.25
C ASP A 70 -10.29 10.46 5.81
N PRO A 71 -10.08 10.67 4.51
CA PRO A 71 -9.07 11.59 3.99
C PRO A 71 -9.16 13.02 4.55
N LYS A 72 -10.35 13.45 4.96
CA LYS A 72 -10.59 14.76 5.55
C LYS A 72 -10.38 14.80 7.06
N SER A 73 -10.21 13.66 7.72
CA SER A 73 -9.98 13.60 9.16
C SER A 73 -8.64 14.20 9.56
N THR A 74 -8.56 14.70 10.78
CA THR A 74 -7.29 15.18 11.37
C THR A 74 -6.21 14.10 11.32
N THR A 75 -6.57 12.85 11.57
CA THR A 75 -5.67 11.69 11.53
C THR A 75 -5.02 11.52 10.16
N ALA A 76 -5.82 11.55 9.09
CA ALA A 76 -5.31 11.46 7.73
C ALA A 76 -4.44 12.67 7.37
N GLN A 77 -4.91 13.88 7.68
CA GLN A 77 -4.19 15.12 7.35
C GLN A 77 -2.83 15.23 8.05
N VAL A 78 -2.72 14.78 9.29
CA VAL A 78 -1.44 14.72 10.02
C VAL A 78 -0.48 13.75 9.33
N ALA A 79 -0.95 12.57 8.94
CA ALA A 79 -0.14 11.57 8.26
C ALA A 79 0.32 12.05 6.87
N LEU A 80 -0.57 12.62 6.06
CA LEU A 80 -0.28 13.14 4.72
C LEU A 80 0.72 14.30 4.77
N LYS A 81 0.58 15.21 5.74
CA LYS A 81 1.52 16.32 5.96
C LYS A 81 2.89 15.84 6.43
N ARG A 82 2.97 14.74 7.17
CA ARG A 82 4.23 14.19 7.68
C ARG A 82 5.07 13.54 6.58
N PHE A 83 4.41 13.00 5.55
CA PHE A 83 5.05 12.29 4.43
C PHE A 83 4.50 12.78 3.08
N PRO A 84 4.74 14.06 2.73
CA PRO A 84 4.21 14.65 1.50
C PRO A 84 4.78 13.94 0.28
N GLY A 85 3.92 13.61 -0.68
CA GLY A 85 4.28 12.88 -1.90
C GLY A 85 4.57 11.39 -1.73
N VAL A 86 4.73 10.90 -0.49
CA VAL A 86 4.93 9.47 -0.18
C VAL A 86 3.62 8.80 0.21
N LEU A 87 2.82 9.47 1.05
CA LEU A 87 1.47 9.02 1.39
C LEU A 87 0.44 9.71 0.51
N ASP A 88 -0.57 8.94 0.17
CA ASP A 88 -1.78 9.36 -0.55
C ASP A 88 -2.99 8.69 0.11
N THR A 89 -4.14 8.83 -0.48
CA THR A 89 -5.38 8.19 -0.05
C THR A 89 -5.81 7.13 -1.05
N PHE A 90 -6.45 6.09 -0.55
CA PHE A 90 -7.00 5.02 -1.37
C PHE A 90 -8.28 4.49 -0.76
N THR A 91 -9.25 4.18 -1.59
CA THR A 91 -10.48 3.53 -1.14
C THR A 91 -10.45 2.06 -1.53
N VAL A 92 -10.46 1.19 -0.53
CA VAL A 92 -10.56 -0.27 -0.73
C VAL A 92 -12.00 -0.61 -1.10
N PRO A 93 -12.26 -1.14 -2.32
CA PRO A 93 -13.61 -1.51 -2.71
C PRO A 93 -14.15 -2.64 -1.81
N LYS A 94 -15.41 -2.57 -1.42
CA LYS A 94 -16.07 -3.57 -0.57
C LYS A 94 -15.99 -4.99 -1.11
N SER A 95 -15.95 -5.16 -2.43
CA SER A 95 -15.85 -6.45 -3.10
C SER A 95 -14.54 -7.17 -2.86
N VAL A 96 -13.47 -6.47 -2.47
CA VAL A 96 -12.13 -7.07 -2.31
C VAL A 96 -12.06 -7.98 -1.10
N TYR A 97 -12.60 -7.55 0.03
CA TYR A 97 -12.55 -8.29 1.30
C TYR A 97 -13.94 -8.52 1.90
N ASN A 98 -15.00 -8.44 1.09
CA ASN A 98 -16.39 -8.63 1.51
C ASN A 98 -16.78 -7.73 2.70
N THR A 99 -16.31 -6.49 2.69
CA THR A 99 -16.70 -5.47 3.67
C THR A 99 -18.11 -4.94 3.40
N ARG A 100 -18.72 -4.25 4.38
CA ARG A 100 -20.09 -3.69 4.19
C ARG A 100 -20.13 -2.55 3.18
N THR A 101 -19.11 -1.71 3.19
CA THR A 101 -18.95 -0.51 2.36
C THR A 101 -17.56 -0.45 1.78
N ASP A 102 -17.35 0.40 0.81
CA ASP A 102 -16.02 0.82 0.40
C ASP A 102 -15.34 1.53 1.57
N VAL A 103 -14.04 1.28 1.78
CA VAL A 103 -13.33 1.75 2.98
C VAL A 103 -12.21 2.69 2.58
N PRO A 104 -12.30 3.98 2.90
CA PRO A 104 -11.21 4.93 2.68
C PRO A 104 -10.06 4.68 3.66
N GLY A 105 -8.84 4.88 3.19
CA GLY A 105 -7.63 4.68 3.97
C GLY A 105 -6.45 5.47 3.42
N LEU A 106 -5.31 5.31 4.07
CA LEU A 106 -4.03 5.82 3.59
C LEU A 106 -3.37 4.79 2.67
N ALA A 107 -2.63 5.28 1.69
CA ALA A 107 -1.88 4.47 0.74
C ALA A 107 -0.46 4.99 0.58
N THR A 108 0.42 4.12 0.13
CA THR A 108 1.77 4.46 -0.33
C THR A 108 2.10 3.67 -1.59
N GLY A 109 2.87 4.27 -2.48
CA GLY A 109 3.37 3.55 -3.66
C GLY A 109 4.43 2.53 -3.26
N ASN A 110 4.44 1.39 -3.95
CA ASN A 110 5.58 0.50 -3.93
C ASN A 110 6.68 1.07 -4.85
N ILE A 111 7.91 1.03 -4.38
CA ILE A 111 9.08 1.46 -5.16
C ILE A 111 10.07 0.31 -5.30
N VAL A 112 10.77 0.28 -6.42
CA VAL A 112 11.95 -0.55 -6.60
C VAL A 112 13.17 0.35 -6.36
N ALA A 113 13.97 0.02 -5.36
CA ALA A 113 15.22 0.71 -5.08
C ALA A 113 16.40 -0.10 -5.61
N CYS A 114 17.38 0.58 -6.16
CA CYS A 114 18.62 -0.02 -6.63
C CYS A 114 19.82 0.86 -6.25
N PRO A 115 21.05 0.32 -6.22
CA PRO A 115 22.24 1.14 -6.09
C PRO A 115 22.34 2.16 -7.25
N ASP A 116 22.89 3.33 -6.97
CA ASP A 116 23.17 4.37 -7.97
C ASP A 116 24.24 3.96 -8.98
N THR A 117 25.05 2.96 -8.61
CA THR A 117 26.07 2.35 -9.47
C THR A 117 25.53 1.38 -10.51
N LEU A 118 24.22 1.06 -10.46
CA LEU A 118 23.62 0.20 -11.49
C LEU A 118 23.67 0.89 -12.86
N PRO A 119 24.08 0.19 -13.94
CA PRO A 119 24.14 0.82 -15.27
C PRO A 119 22.79 1.41 -15.71
N GLU A 120 22.83 2.61 -16.30
CA GLU A 120 21.61 3.29 -16.78
C GLU A 120 20.78 2.41 -17.71
N GLU A 121 21.45 1.71 -18.65
CA GLU A 121 20.80 0.81 -19.59
C GLU A 121 20.05 -0.34 -18.91
N ALA A 122 20.57 -0.85 -17.79
CA ALA A 122 19.91 -1.90 -17.05
C ALA A 122 18.59 -1.42 -16.44
N VAL A 123 18.58 -0.24 -15.80
CA VAL A 123 17.37 0.33 -15.21
C VAL A 123 16.37 0.76 -16.27
N TYR A 124 16.86 1.33 -17.38
CA TYR A 124 16.00 1.64 -18.54
C TYR A 124 15.33 0.37 -19.08
N ALA A 125 16.08 -0.72 -19.27
CA ALA A 125 15.54 -2.00 -19.73
C ALA A 125 14.52 -2.60 -18.72
N MET A 126 14.76 -2.46 -17.42
CA MET A 126 13.81 -2.88 -16.38
C MET A 126 12.50 -2.09 -16.46
N MET A 127 12.56 -0.76 -16.57
CA MET A 127 11.39 0.10 -16.76
C MET A 127 10.59 -0.33 -17.99
N LYS A 128 11.28 -0.49 -19.12
CA LYS A 128 10.68 -0.94 -20.37
C LYS A 128 10.01 -2.30 -20.23
N ALA A 129 10.73 -3.27 -19.66
CA ALA A 129 10.20 -4.62 -19.47
C ALA A 129 8.92 -4.63 -18.62
N VAL A 130 8.86 -3.87 -17.54
CA VAL A 130 7.68 -3.77 -16.67
C VAL A 130 6.52 -3.09 -17.38
N PHE A 131 6.74 -1.89 -17.94
CA PHE A 131 5.64 -1.05 -18.43
C PHE A 131 5.14 -1.45 -19.82
N GLU A 132 5.94 -2.15 -20.61
CA GLU A 132 5.48 -2.72 -21.89
C GLU A 132 4.82 -4.09 -21.73
N ASN A 133 4.86 -4.69 -20.52
CA ASN A 133 4.25 -5.98 -20.21
C ASN A 133 3.28 -5.92 -19.02
N LEU A 134 2.63 -4.78 -18.80
CA LEU A 134 1.72 -4.58 -17.66
C LEU A 134 0.59 -5.59 -17.60
N ASP A 135 0.04 -6.03 -18.72
CA ASP A 135 -1.07 -6.99 -18.72
C ASP A 135 -0.61 -8.38 -18.24
N THR A 136 0.59 -8.80 -18.61
CA THR A 136 1.21 -10.02 -18.07
C THR A 136 1.43 -9.90 -16.56
N LEU A 137 1.97 -8.76 -16.11
CA LEU A 137 2.19 -8.51 -14.69
C LEU A 137 0.87 -8.51 -13.90
N ARG A 138 -0.18 -7.85 -14.41
CA ARG A 138 -1.49 -7.78 -13.79
C ARG A 138 -2.20 -9.13 -13.71
N THR A 139 -1.96 -9.99 -14.71
CA THR A 139 -2.47 -11.37 -14.70
C THR A 139 -1.76 -12.21 -13.63
N ALA A 140 -0.45 -12.05 -13.48
CA ALA A 140 0.33 -12.79 -12.51
C ALA A 140 0.13 -12.30 -11.06
N VAL A 141 -0.08 -10.97 -10.87
CA VAL A 141 -0.16 -10.35 -9.54
C VAL A 141 -1.36 -9.40 -9.49
N ALA A 142 -2.42 -9.80 -8.79
CA ALA A 142 -3.68 -9.05 -8.75
C ALA A 142 -3.53 -7.60 -8.23
N SER A 143 -2.61 -7.32 -7.31
CA SER A 143 -2.33 -5.96 -6.82
C SER A 143 -1.64 -5.07 -7.86
N ALA A 144 -1.00 -5.64 -8.88
CA ALA A 144 -0.36 -4.90 -9.96
C ALA A 144 -1.35 -4.15 -10.86
N ARG A 145 -2.66 -4.39 -10.73
CA ARG A 145 -3.70 -3.62 -11.46
C ARG A 145 -3.62 -2.11 -11.22
N TYR A 146 -3.03 -1.69 -10.11
CA TYR A 146 -2.82 -0.27 -9.78
C TYR A 146 -1.47 0.27 -10.27
N THR A 147 -0.62 -0.58 -10.86
CA THR A 147 0.64 -0.16 -11.45
C THR A 147 0.39 0.55 -12.76
N SER A 148 0.88 1.78 -12.88
CA SER A 148 0.86 2.53 -14.14
C SER A 148 2.06 3.45 -14.25
N LEU A 149 2.39 3.80 -15.48
CA LEU A 149 3.51 4.69 -15.78
C LEU A 149 3.24 6.11 -15.28
N GLU A 150 1.99 6.57 -15.37
CA GLU A 150 1.55 7.87 -14.86
C GLU A 150 1.63 7.94 -13.33
N ALA A 151 1.27 6.85 -12.63
CA ALA A 151 1.41 6.80 -11.18
C ALA A 151 2.88 6.87 -10.76
N THR A 152 3.77 6.21 -11.50
CA THR A 152 5.21 6.28 -11.28
C THR A 152 5.74 7.69 -11.54
N ALA A 153 5.37 8.32 -12.64
CA ALA A 153 5.79 9.69 -12.99
C ALA A 153 5.35 10.73 -11.95
N ARG A 154 4.17 10.55 -11.33
CA ARG A 154 3.70 11.45 -10.24
C ARG A 154 4.59 11.46 -9.01
N LEU A 155 5.43 10.45 -8.80
CA LEU A 155 6.39 10.38 -7.71
C LEU A 155 7.71 11.09 -8.03
N TYR A 156 7.96 11.46 -9.30
CA TYR A 156 9.17 12.14 -9.71
C TYR A 156 9.35 13.46 -8.95
N GLY A 157 10.52 13.65 -8.36
CA GLY A 157 10.85 14.82 -7.53
C GLY A 157 10.14 14.92 -6.18
N LYS A 158 9.35 13.90 -5.78
CA LYS A 158 8.62 13.90 -4.50
C LYS A 158 9.16 12.88 -3.49
N LEU A 159 9.94 11.91 -3.94
CA LEU A 159 10.55 10.93 -3.07
C LEU A 159 11.81 11.51 -2.38
N PRO A 160 12.16 11.02 -1.18
CA PRO A 160 13.39 11.42 -0.49
C PRO A 160 14.66 10.90 -1.16
N ILE A 161 14.54 9.96 -2.09
CA ILE A 161 15.62 9.44 -2.94
C ILE A 161 15.36 9.85 -4.39
N PRO A 162 16.40 10.17 -5.18
CA PRO A 162 16.25 10.54 -6.59
C PRO A 162 15.80 9.33 -7.42
N PHE A 163 15.18 9.61 -8.55
CA PHE A 163 15.02 8.60 -9.59
C PHE A 163 16.37 8.26 -10.20
N HIS A 164 16.53 7.00 -10.56
CA HIS A 164 17.73 6.55 -11.27
C HIS A 164 17.73 7.10 -12.70
N PRO A 165 18.89 7.51 -13.29
CA PRO A 165 18.95 8.07 -14.63
C PRO A 165 18.26 7.23 -15.71
N GLY A 166 18.36 5.91 -15.66
CA GLY A 166 17.66 5.02 -16.59
C GLY A 166 16.14 5.07 -16.46
N ALA A 167 15.61 5.28 -15.24
CA ALA A 167 14.19 5.47 -15.03
C ALA A 167 13.72 6.84 -15.54
N GLU A 168 14.51 7.89 -15.29
CA GLU A 168 14.21 9.23 -15.80
C GLU A 168 14.19 9.24 -17.34
N ARG A 169 15.19 8.63 -17.99
CA ARG A 169 15.27 8.53 -19.45
C ARG A 169 14.02 7.87 -20.02
N TYR A 170 13.55 6.77 -19.44
CA TYR A 170 12.35 6.10 -19.90
C TYR A 170 11.10 6.98 -19.73
N LEU A 171 10.95 7.66 -18.59
CA LEU A 171 9.82 8.57 -18.35
C LEU A 171 9.84 9.80 -19.28
N LYS A 172 11.03 10.34 -19.59
CA LYS A 172 11.21 11.44 -20.57
C LYS A 172 10.83 11.00 -21.98
N GLU A 173 11.27 9.81 -22.40
CA GLU A 173 10.90 9.23 -23.71
C GLU A 173 9.39 9.07 -23.86
N LYS A 174 8.69 8.73 -22.76
CA LYS A 174 7.21 8.64 -22.75
C LYS A 174 6.52 10.00 -22.55
N GLY A 175 7.26 11.11 -22.47
CA GLY A 175 6.72 12.46 -22.32
C GLY A 175 6.06 12.76 -20.97
N LEU A 176 6.38 12.00 -19.92
CA LEU A 176 5.72 12.09 -18.62
C LEU A 176 6.45 12.99 -17.62
N ILE A 177 7.72 13.25 -17.86
CA ILE A 177 8.54 14.22 -17.12
C ILE A 177 9.39 15.03 -18.11
N LYS A 178 9.91 16.19 -17.66
CA LYS A 178 10.75 17.10 -18.47
C LYS A 178 12.24 16.79 -18.31
#